data_47d082f1dcd201f3dccae758960d85bc
#
_entry.id   47d082f1dcd201f3dccae758960d85bc
#
_cell.length_a   1.000
_cell.length_b   1.000
_cell.length_c   1.000
_cell.angle_alpha   90.00
_cell.angle_beta   90.00
_cell.angle_gamma   90.00
#
_symmetry.space_group_name_H-M   'P 1'
#
loop_
_entity.id
_entity.type
_entity.pdbx_description
1 polymer ?
#
loop_
_entity_poly.entity_id
_entity_poly.type
_entity_poly.pdbx_seq_one_letter_code
_entity_poly.pdbx_strand_id
1 'polypeptide(L)'
;MRSSQQHIIESVNGWLVDGQPVWVCTILKTWGSSPRPIGAMLACNSAGELVGSLSGGCIEEDFLEQLRDGSLKARYDAEGGPFVIEYGVTEAEQARLKLPCGGQLHVLLEHVEPSPENRGVFAALVQALQSHSKVSRRVDLVTGALSVYSLEASSVADEVETAEAASESGTAPVELDEGVMLHRLSPVYRLLLLGAGDVARYVAEMAIALEYEVTLCDPRPNYLDHWSVSGVEISASLPDDLVRAKFSNPYSGIVALAHDPRVDDMALMEALKTDAFYVGAMGSERTSAARRERLPELGLSEAEIATLHAPIGFQIGSKTPAEIAIAVMAEITAVRHGRRG
;
A
#
# COMPACT_ATOMS: atom_id res chain seq x y z
N MET A 1 -4.31 8.64 10.88
CA MET A 1 -2.86 8.40 10.91
C MET A 1 -2.57 7.48 9.73
N ARG A 2 -1.79 7.90 8.75
CA ARG A 2 -1.42 7.03 7.61
C ARG A 2 -0.50 5.96 8.16
N SER A 3 -0.82 4.68 7.96
CA SER A 3 -0.04 3.52 8.42
C SER A 3 0.57 2.74 7.26
N SER A 4 0.52 3.28 6.04
CA SER A 4 1.13 2.65 4.88
C SER A 4 2.64 2.51 5.07
N GLN A 5 3.21 1.43 4.54
CA GLN A 5 4.65 1.19 4.59
C GLN A 5 5.42 2.39 4.02
N GLN A 6 4.93 3.00 2.93
CA GLN A 6 5.55 4.19 2.35
C GLN A 6 5.65 5.34 3.34
N HIS A 7 4.57 5.66 4.06
CA HIS A 7 4.58 6.74 5.05
C HIS A 7 5.56 6.47 6.20
N ILE A 8 5.69 5.20 6.63
CA ILE A 8 6.65 4.81 7.66
C ILE A 8 8.08 5.02 7.15
N ILE A 9 8.39 4.57 5.93
CA ILE A 9 9.70 4.75 5.30
C ILE A 9 10.04 6.24 5.11
N GLU A 10 9.08 7.06 4.68
CA GLU A 10 9.25 8.51 4.56
C GLU A 10 9.55 9.17 5.92
N SER A 11 8.85 8.75 6.98
CA SER A 11 9.09 9.26 8.34
C SER A 11 10.45 8.87 8.86
N VAL A 12 10.86 7.60 8.69
CA VAL A 12 12.22 7.14 9.07
C VAL A 12 13.28 7.92 8.32
N ASN A 13 13.13 8.11 7.01
CA ASN A 13 14.06 8.91 6.22
C ASN A 13 14.16 10.35 6.74
N GLY A 14 13.04 10.98 7.06
CA GLY A 14 13.01 12.34 7.64
C GLY A 14 13.81 12.41 8.96
N TRP A 15 13.55 11.51 9.89
CA TRP A 15 14.25 11.46 11.17
C TRP A 15 15.76 11.21 11.02
N LEU A 16 16.17 10.30 10.12
CA LEU A 16 17.58 10.05 9.83
C LEU A 16 18.27 11.27 9.20
N VAL A 17 17.58 12.01 8.32
CA VAL A 17 18.09 13.27 7.74
C VAL A 17 18.30 14.32 8.85
N ASP A 18 17.39 14.40 9.82
CA ASP A 18 17.47 15.28 10.98
C ASP A 18 18.52 14.82 12.02
N GLY A 19 19.25 13.75 11.73
CA GLY A 19 20.31 13.22 12.59
C GLY A 19 19.80 12.42 13.79
N GLN A 20 18.54 11.97 13.77
CA GLN A 20 17.96 11.18 14.85
C GLN A 20 18.10 9.69 14.57
N PRO A 21 18.60 8.88 15.53
CA PRO A 21 18.53 7.44 15.44
C PRO A 21 17.06 6.98 15.58
N VAL A 22 16.72 5.88 14.91
CA VAL A 22 15.37 5.34 14.87
C VAL A 22 15.33 3.86 15.17
N TRP A 23 14.27 3.44 15.83
CA TRP A 23 13.89 2.04 15.92
C TRP A 23 12.94 1.71 14.77
N VAL A 24 13.22 0.60 14.08
CA VAL A 24 12.33 0.04 13.06
C VAL A 24 11.93 -1.36 13.48
N CYS A 25 10.63 -1.61 13.56
CA CYS A 25 10.06 -2.89 13.93
C CYS A 25 9.33 -3.46 12.73
N THR A 26 9.55 -4.74 12.41
CA THR A 26 8.91 -5.44 11.29
C THR A 26 8.31 -6.76 11.76
N ILE A 27 7.04 -7.02 11.47
CA ILE A 27 6.40 -8.31 11.74
C ILE A 27 6.95 -9.36 10.77
N LEU A 28 7.62 -10.37 11.32
CA LEU A 28 8.19 -11.49 10.57
C LEU A 28 7.21 -12.65 10.42
N LYS A 29 6.47 -12.97 11.49
CA LYS A 29 5.54 -14.11 11.54
C LYS A 29 4.37 -13.77 12.45
N THR A 30 3.22 -14.36 12.15
CA THR A 30 2.01 -14.27 12.97
C THR A 30 1.34 -15.63 13.10
N TRP A 31 0.73 -15.90 14.25
CA TRP A 31 -0.13 -17.06 14.47
C TRP A 31 -1.42 -16.64 15.14
N GLY A 32 -2.50 -17.32 14.82
CA GLY A 32 -3.84 -16.94 15.28
C GLY A 32 -4.36 -15.68 14.63
N SER A 33 -5.24 -14.97 15.33
CA SER A 33 -5.81 -13.71 14.85
C SER A 33 -4.85 -12.56 15.13
N SER A 34 -4.09 -12.16 14.13
CA SER A 34 -3.25 -10.95 14.22
C SER A 34 -3.97 -9.76 13.58
N PRO A 35 -4.00 -8.58 14.24
CA PRO A 35 -4.61 -7.39 13.66
C PRO A 35 -3.80 -6.76 12.52
N ARG A 36 -2.53 -7.16 12.36
CA ARG A 36 -1.64 -6.69 11.30
C ARG A 36 -0.99 -7.87 10.57
N PRO A 37 -0.81 -7.75 9.24
CA PRO A 37 -0.20 -8.81 8.45
C PRO A 37 1.32 -8.87 8.63
N ILE A 38 1.93 -9.97 8.18
CA ILE A 38 3.39 -10.10 8.01
C ILE A 38 3.89 -8.94 7.13
N GLY A 39 5.03 -8.36 7.48
CA GLY A 39 5.61 -7.19 6.82
C GLY A 39 5.03 -5.84 7.30
N ALA A 40 4.05 -5.83 8.19
CA ALA A 40 3.63 -4.58 8.81
C ALA A 40 4.78 -4.01 9.68
N MET A 41 4.84 -2.69 9.72
CA MET A 41 5.94 -1.96 10.34
C MET A 41 5.45 -1.01 11.43
N LEU A 42 6.35 -0.73 12.35
CA LEU A 42 6.31 0.38 13.29
C LEU A 42 7.69 1.04 13.27
N ALA A 43 7.74 2.35 13.32
CA ALA A 43 8.99 3.06 13.55
C ALA A 43 8.83 4.08 14.69
N CYS A 44 9.93 4.32 15.41
CA CYS A 44 9.97 5.26 16.54
C CYS A 44 11.29 6.02 16.53
N ASN A 45 11.24 7.35 16.66
CA ASN A 45 12.42 8.15 16.82
C ASN A 45 12.87 8.27 18.30
N SER A 46 13.99 8.94 18.55
CA SER A 46 14.53 9.16 19.89
C SER A 46 13.65 10.03 20.80
N ALA A 47 12.70 10.79 20.24
CA ALA A 47 11.73 11.59 21.00
C ALA A 47 10.49 10.79 21.41
N GLY A 48 10.36 9.54 20.97
CA GLY A 48 9.20 8.68 21.23
C GLY A 48 8.03 8.93 20.29
N GLU A 49 8.26 9.58 19.15
CA GLU A 49 7.25 9.71 18.09
C GLU A 49 7.13 8.40 17.34
N LEU A 50 5.90 7.87 17.25
CA LEU A 50 5.57 6.61 16.61
C LEU A 50 4.87 6.82 15.28
N VAL A 51 5.23 5.99 14.27
CA VAL A 51 4.48 5.83 13.02
C VAL A 51 4.31 4.33 12.73
N GLY A 52 3.17 3.98 12.15
CA GLY A 52 2.81 2.58 11.91
C GLY A 52 2.18 1.89 13.10
N SER A 53 2.01 0.55 13.02
CA SER A 53 1.40 -0.25 14.09
C SER A 53 1.69 -1.74 13.90
N LEU A 54 1.84 -2.46 15.01
CA LEU A 54 2.05 -3.90 15.08
C LEU A 54 0.81 -4.65 15.60
N SER A 55 0.08 -4.06 16.57
CA SER A 55 -1.03 -4.73 17.24
C SER A 55 -2.29 -3.88 17.39
N GLY A 56 -2.16 -2.56 17.23
CA GLY A 56 -3.22 -1.60 17.48
C GLY A 56 -3.28 -1.08 18.91
N GLY A 57 -2.19 -1.21 19.69
CA GLY A 57 -2.04 -0.55 21.00
C GLY A 57 -1.15 -1.28 22.00
N CYS A 58 -1.43 -2.54 22.30
CA CYS A 58 -0.81 -3.23 23.45
C CYS A 58 0.70 -3.48 23.31
N ILE A 59 1.15 -3.87 22.11
CA ILE A 59 2.58 -4.10 21.84
C ILE A 59 3.31 -2.76 21.74
N GLU A 60 2.66 -1.77 21.19
CA GLU A 60 3.18 -0.40 21.06
C GLU A 60 3.44 0.22 22.44
N GLU A 61 2.56 -0.01 23.43
CA GLU A 61 2.74 0.46 24.80
C GLU A 61 3.95 -0.22 25.46
N ASP A 62 4.06 -1.55 25.35
CA ASP A 62 5.20 -2.33 25.86
C ASP A 62 6.52 -1.90 25.21
N PHE A 63 6.53 -1.69 23.89
CA PHE A 63 7.68 -1.18 23.17
C PHE A 63 8.12 0.20 23.69
N LEU A 64 7.17 1.13 23.88
CA LEU A 64 7.47 2.46 24.40
C LEU A 64 7.95 2.44 25.87
N GLU A 65 7.46 1.51 26.67
CA GLU A 65 7.95 1.31 28.06
C GLU A 65 9.41 0.87 28.03
N GLN A 66 9.73 -0.17 27.24
CA GLN A 66 11.10 -0.66 27.10
C GLN A 66 12.04 0.35 26.43
N LEU A 67 11.53 1.24 25.58
CA LEU A 67 12.31 2.35 25.02
C LEU A 67 12.67 3.37 26.09
N ARG A 68 11.70 3.75 26.96
CA ARG A 68 11.87 4.76 28.00
C ARG A 68 12.81 4.30 29.12
N ASP A 69 12.74 3.04 29.50
CA ASP A 69 13.59 2.48 30.55
C ASP A 69 14.98 2.05 30.03
N GLY A 70 15.22 2.13 28.71
CA GLY A 70 16.48 1.82 28.07
C GLY A 70 16.74 0.33 27.86
N SER A 71 15.81 -0.56 28.22
CA SER A 71 16.00 -2.00 28.11
C SER A 71 16.14 -2.48 26.67
N LEU A 72 15.43 -1.85 25.71
CA LEU A 72 15.59 -2.13 24.28
C LEU A 72 17.02 -1.87 23.80
N LYS A 73 17.60 -0.73 24.17
CA LYS A 73 18.96 -0.37 23.74
C LYS A 73 19.98 -1.28 24.40
N ALA A 74 19.82 -1.57 25.69
CA ALA A 74 20.70 -2.49 26.40
C ALA A 74 20.68 -3.89 25.78
N ARG A 75 19.48 -4.37 25.37
CA ARG A 75 19.34 -5.65 24.69
C ARG A 75 19.98 -5.65 23.31
N TYR A 76 19.75 -4.60 22.50
CA TYR A 76 20.35 -4.44 21.17
C TYR A 76 21.88 -4.50 21.24
N ASP A 77 22.48 -3.81 22.23
CA ASP A 77 23.91 -3.78 22.42
C ASP A 77 24.46 -5.13 22.91
N ALA A 78 23.70 -5.85 23.72
CA ALA A 78 24.09 -7.20 24.22
C ALA A 78 24.00 -8.26 23.10
N GLU A 79 22.99 -8.20 22.24
CA GLU A 79 22.82 -9.10 21.08
C GLU A 79 23.81 -8.76 19.94
N GLY A 80 24.37 -7.54 19.93
CA GLY A 80 25.32 -7.06 18.93
C GLY A 80 24.70 -6.64 17.60
N GLY A 81 23.37 -6.47 17.52
CA GLY A 81 22.65 -6.12 16.31
C GLY A 81 21.14 -6.33 16.39
N PRO A 82 20.46 -6.40 15.25
CA PRO A 82 19.04 -6.65 15.19
C PRO A 82 18.63 -7.93 15.90
N PHE A 83 17.51 -7.92 16.59
CA PHE A 83 17.01 -9.06 17.32
C PHE A 83 15.49 -9.24 17.19
N VAL A 84 15.01 -10.43 17.48
CA VAL A 84 13.59 -10.77 17.40
C VAL A 84 12.98 -10.79 18.80
N ILE A 85 11.84 -10.12 18.95
CA ILE A 85 10.96 -10.29 20.13
C ILE A 85 9.76 -11.13 19.71
N GLU A 86 9.45 -12.10 20.56
CA GLU A 86 8.27 -12.94 20.44
C GLU A 86 7.21 -12.45 21.43
N TYR A 87 6.05 -12.04 20.93
CA TYR A 87 4.93 -11.57 21.75
C TYR A 87 3.83 -12.62 21.78
N GLY A 88 3.18 -12.79 22.96
CA GLY A 88 2.02 -13.66 23.14
C GLY A 88 2.35 -15.15 23.22
N VAL A 89 3.61 -15.51 23.49
CA VAL A 89 4.03 -16.93 23.58
C VAL A 89 3.56 -17.59 24.88
N THR A 90 3.54 -16.84 25.99
CA THR A 90 3.10 -17.37 27.29
C THR A 90 1.74 -16.81 27.70
N GLU A 91 0.98 -17.60 28.50
CA GLU A 91 -0.31 -17.14 29.05
C GLU A 91 -0.16 -15.85 29.90
N ALA A 92 0.97 -15.73 30.61
CA ALA A 92 1.29 -14.56 31.42
C ALA A 92 1.51 -13.32 30.53
N GLU A 93 2.18 -13.43 29.40
CA GLU A 93 2.34 -12.37 28.41
C GLU A 93 1.00 -12.00 27.74
N GLN A 94 0.22 -12.99 27.33
CA GLN A 94 -1.10 -12.77 26.73
C GLN A 94 -2.01 -11.99 27.70
N ALA A 95 -1.96 -12.34 28.99
CA ALA A 95 -2.72 -11.62 30.02
C ALA A 95 -2.18 -10.21 30.27
N ARG A 96 -0.85 -10.02 30.31
CA ARG A 96 -0.18 -8.72 30.50
C ARG A 96 -0.45 -7.78 29.34
N LEU A 97 -0.29 -8.27 28.12
CA LEU A 97 -0.45 -7.50 26.90
C LEU A 97 -1.91 -7.39 26.44
N LYS A 98 -2.84 -8.00 27.20
CA LYS A 98 -4.27 -8.02 26.86
C LYS A 98 -4.53 -8.38 25.40
N LEU A 99 -3.81 -9.38 24.87
CA LEU A 99 -3.98 -9.85 23.49
C LEU A 99 -5.29 -10.63 23.39
N PRO A 100 -6.40 -10.01 22.95
CA PRO A 100 -7.74 -10.60 23.06
C PRO A 100 -7.94 -11.82 22.15
N CYS A 101 -7.04 -12.02 21.21
CA CYS A 101 -7.18 -13.02 20.16
C CYS A 101 -6.23 -14.22 20.31
N GLY A 102 -5.43 -14.28 21.40
CA GLY A 102 -4.42 -15.34 21.56
C GLY A 102 -3.38 -15.41 20.42
N GLY A 103 -3.25 -14.31 19.66
CA GLY A 103 -2.30 -14.25 18.54
C GLY A 103 -0.86 -14.12 19.04
N GLN A 104 0.05 -14.75 18.31
CA GLN A 104 1.50 -14.62 18.54
C GLN A 104 2.11 -13.82 17.40
N LEU A 105 3.13 -13.02 17.73
CA LEU A 105 3.85 -12.17 16.80
C LEU A 105 5.34 -12.32 17.01
N HIS A 106 6.08 -12.54 15.94
CA HIS A 106 7.53 -12.37 15.93
C HIS A 106 7.86 -11.06 15.24
N VAL A 107 8.53 -10.19 15.95
CA VAL A 107 8.86 -8.84 15.50
C VAL A 107 10.37 -8.66 15.50
N LEU A 108 10.95 -8.33 14.34
CA LEU A 108 12.34 -7.89 14.23
C LEU A 108 12.44 -6.46 14.72
N LEU A 109 13.41 -6.19 15.57
CA LEU A 109 13.78 -4.85 16.03
C LEU A 109 15.16 -4.49 15.49
N GLU A 110 15.22 -3.34 14.86
CA GLU A 110 16.43 -2.73 14.28
C GLU A 110 16.64 -1.36 14.90
N HIS A 111 17.85 -1.05 15.32
CA HIS A 111 18.25 0.31 15.71
C HIS A 111 19.09 0.91 14.60
N VAL A 112 18.55 1.89 13.90
CA VAL A 112 19.14 2.48 12.70
C VAL A 112 19.77 3.83 13.06
N GLU A 113 21.09 3.89 13.00
CA GLU A 113 21.84 5.13 13.21
C GLU A 113 21.78 6.05 11.98
N PRO A 114 21.83 7.37 12.15
CA PRO A 114 21.75 8.35 11.05
C PRO A 114 23.09 8.46 10.28
N SER A 115 23.68 7.32 9.91
CA SER A 115 24.90 7.27 9.09
C SER A 115 24.64 7.67 7.64
N PRO A 116 25.65 8.09 6.87
CA PRO A 116 25.48 8.37 5.44
C PRO A 116 24.93 7.17 4.66
N GLU A 117 25.35 5.95 5.00
CA GLU A 117 24.93 4.70 4.38
C GLU A 117 23.44 4.46 4.62
N ASN A 118 22.98 4.52 5.87
CA ASN A 118 21.59 4.28 6.23
C ASN A 118 20.67 5.38 5.64
N ARG A 119 21.09 6.63 5.65
CA ARG A 119 20.37 7.72 4.95
C ARG A 119 20.26 7.44 3.46
N GLY A 120 21.33 6.96 2.82
CA GLY A 120 21.29 6.57 1.41
C GLY A 120 20.29 5.45 1.11
N VAL A 121 20.23 4.43 1.96
CA VAL A 121 19.26 3.33 1.85
C VAL A 121 17.83 3.85 1.97
N PHE A 122 17.49 4.60 3.00
CA PHE A 122 16.12 5.09 3.18
C PHE A 122 15.71 6.11 2.13
N ALA A 123 16.62 6.97 1.66
CA ALA A 123 16.36 7.87 0.54
C ALA A 123 16.04 7.09 -0.76
N ALA A 124 16.77 6.02 -1.06
CA ALA A 124 16.49 5.16 -2.20
C ALA A 124 15.14 4.44 -2.10
N LEU A 125 14.78 3.96 -0.90
CA LEU A 125 13.46 3.37 -0.63
C LEU A 125 12.34 4.40 -0.88
N VAL A 126 12.48 5.62 -0.35
CA VAL A 126 11.51 6.70 -0.58
C VAL A 126 11.38 7.01 -2.06
N GLN A 127 12.50 7.16 -2.77
CA GLN A 127 12.49 7.45 -4.20
C GLN A 127 11.76 6.35 -5.00
N ALA A 128 12.06 5.08 -4.73
CA ALA A 128 11.40 3.96 -5.41
C ALA A 128 9.90 3.95 -5.16
N LEU A 129 9.46 4.10 -3.90
CA LEU A 129 8.04 4.09 -3.54
C LEU A 129 7.29 5.29 -4.13
N GLN A 130 7.90 6.48 -4.15
CA GLN A 130 7.32 7.68 -4.78
C GLN A 130 7.25 7.59 -6.31
N SER A 131 8.19 6.88 -6.94
CA SER A 131 8.13 6.56 -8.37
C SER A 131 7.20 5.38 -8.69
N HIS A 132 6.46 4.87 -7.70
CA HIS A 132 5.54 3.74 -7.81
C HIS A 132 6.20 2.43 -8.26
N SER A 133 7.46 2.23 -7.86
CA SER A 133 8.21 1.01 -8.12
C SER A 133 8.26 0.11 -6.88
N LYS A 134 8.18 -1.20 -7.10
CA LYS A 134 8.45 -2.20 -6.05
C LYS A 134 9.92 -2.15 -5.67
N VAL A 135 10.17 -2.26 -4.38
CA VAL A 135 11.54 -2.24 -3.85
C VAL A 135 11.66 -3.23 -2.71
N SER A 136 12.82 -3.86 -2.57
CA SER A 136 13.12 -4.74 -1.44
C SER A 136 14.18 -4.10 -0.55
N ARG A 137 13.93 -4.14 0.75
CA ARG A 137 14.88 -3.80 1.80
C ARG A 137 15.51 -5.08 2.32
N ARG A 138 16.84 -5.19 2.24
CA ARG A 138 17.60 -6.28 2.83
C ARG A 138 18.20 -5.84 4.15
N VAL A 139 18.08 -6.68 5.16
CA VAL A 139 18.68 -6.49 6.48
C VAL A 139 19.52 -7.69 6.81
N ASP A 140 20.78 -7.48 7.08
CA ASP A 140 21.67 -8.49 7.65
C ASP A 140 21.39 -8.59 9.16
N LEU A 141 20.92 -9.74 9.62
CA LEU A 141 20.48 -9.91 11.01
C LEU A 141 21.65 -10.08 12.01
N VAL A 142 22.88 -10.23 11.51
CA VAL A 142 24.07 -10.33 12.36
C VAL A 142 24.70 -8.95 12.55
N THR A 143 24.84 -8.19 11.46
CA THR A 143 25.56 -6.92 11.46
C THR A 143 24.65 -5.71 11.54
N GLY A 144 23.36 -5.87 11.21
CA GLY A 144 22.43 -4.76 11.05
C GLY A 144 22.62 -3.96 9.75
N ALA A 145 23.47 -4.42 8.84
CA ALA A 145 23.72 -3.75 7.58
C ALA A 145 22.46 -3.74 6.69
N LEU A 146 22.18 -2.58 6.10
CA LEU A 146 21.02 -2.35 5.25
C LEU A 146 21.43 -2.20 3.79
N SER A 147 20.62 -2.73 2.88
CA SER A 147 20.76 -2.48 1.46
C SER A 147 19.40 -2.50 0.75
N VAL A 148 19.35 -1.98 -0.48
CA VAL A 148 18.13 -1.85 -1.30
C VAL A 148 18.32 -2.58 -2.61
N TYR A 149 17.29 -3.31 -3.04
CA TYR A 149 17.22 -3.96 -4.33
C TYR A 149 15.95 -3.55 -5.06
N SER A 150 16.08 -3.05 -6.28
CA SER A 150 14.95 -2.84 -7.18
C SER A 150 14.52 -4.16 -7.80
N LEU A 151 13.21 -4.43 -7.82
CA LEU A 151 12.65 -5.66 -8.42
C LEU A 151 12.37 -5.50 -9.93
N GLU A 152 12.63 -4.33 -10.52
CA GLU A 152 12.31 -4.03 -11.93
C GLU A 152 13.49 -4.20 -12.91
N ALA A 153 14.66 -4.63 -12.46
CA ALA A 153 15.84 -4.77 -13.30
C ALA A 153 16.04 -6.21 -13.82
N SER A 154 15.17 -6.67 -14.72
CA SER A 154 15.43 -7.85 -15.57
C SER A 154 15.63 -7.43 -17.01
N SER A 155 16.50 -6.47 -17.29
CA SER A 155 17.15 -6.32 -18.61
C SER A 155 18.21 -5.21 -18.52
N VAL A 156 19.41 -5.53 -18.17
CA VAL A 156 20.71 -5.12 -18.75
C VAL A 156 21.80 -5.64 -17.83
N ALA A 157 22.68 -6.42 -18.38
CA ALA A 157 23.89 -6.91 -17.75
C ALA A 157 24.77 -5.73 -17.32
N ASP A 158 24.98 -5.61 -16.00
CA ASP A 158 26.25 -5.13 -15.48
C ASP A 158 26.42 -5.67 -14.05
N GLU A 159 27.60 -6.16 -13.80
CA GLU A 159 28.10 -6.91 -12.68
C GLU A 159 27.76 -6.30 -11.30
N VAL A 160 26.71 -6.79 -10.67
CA VAL A 160 26.57 -6.83 -9.22
C VAL A 160 26.28 -8.27 -8.87
N GLU A 161 27.04 -8.83 -7.94
CA GLU A 161 26.93 -10.22 -7.47
C GLU A 161 25.46 -10.65 -7.44
N THR A 162 25.15 -11.57 -8.33
CA THR A 162 23.85 -12.20 -8.44
C THR A 162 23.58 -12.91 -7.12
N ALA A 163 22.67 -12.38 -6.32
CA ALA A 163 21.91 -13.21 -5.42
C ALA A 163 21.09 -14.16 -6.32
N GLU A 164 21.76 -15.21 -6.81
CA GLU A 164 21.13 -16.34 -7.45
C GLU A 164 20.10 -16.88 -6.47
N ALA A 165 18.87 -16.99 -6.98
CA ALA A 165 17.71 -17.60 -6.35
C ALA A 165 16.86 -16.77 -5.38
N ALA A 166 16.61 -15.49 -5.64
CA ALA A 166 15.28 -14.99 -5.28
C ALA A 166 14.31 -15.61 -6.29
N SER A 167 13.79 -16.80 -5.94
CA SER A 167 12.92 -17.57 -6.82
C SER A 167 11.78 -16.67 -7.34
N GLU A 168 11.48 -16.73 -8.62
CA GLU A 168 10.37 -16.04 -9.31
C GLU A 168 8.97 -16.35 -8.72
N SER A 169 8.89 -17.10 -7.63
CA SER A 169 7.69 -17.44 -6.87
C SER A 169 7.53 -16.69 -5.53
N GLY A 170 8.44 -15.80 -5.14
CA GLY A 170 8.42 -15.11 -3.85
C GLY A 170 7.31 -14.03 -3.79
N THR A 171 6.11 -14.41 -3.38
CA THR A 171 4.99 -13.50 -3.11
C THR A 171 4.94 -13.04 -1.66
N ALA A 172 5.76 -13.60 -0.78
CA ALA A 172 5.77 -13.27 0.64
C ALA A 172 6.31 -11.85 0.88
N PRO A 173 5.63 -11.04 1.72
CA PRO A 173 6.09 -9.68 2.04
C PRO A 173 7.41 -9.65 2.80
N VAL A 174 7.72 -10.71 3.55
CA VAL A 174 8.98 -10.89 4.27
C VAL A 174 9.50 -12.31 4.03
N GLU A 175 10.77 -12.41 3.69
CA GLU A 175 11.50 -13.68 3.61
C GLU A 175 12.71 -13.64 4.57
N LEU A 176 12.96 -14.76 5.22
CA LEU A 176 14.11 -14.95 6.12
C LEU A 176 14.94 -16.10 5.57
N ASP A 177 16.20 -15.84 5.27
CA ASP A 177 17.13 -16.82 4.80
C ASP A 177 18.54 -16.57 5.36
N GLU A 178 19.18 -17.60 5.93
CA GLU A 178 20.58 -17.63 6.42
C GLU A 178 21.07 -16.33 7.12
N GLY A 179 20.24 -15.76 8.02
CA GLY A 179 20.64 -14.56 8.77
C GLY A 179 20.34 -13.24 8.02
N VAL A 180 19.54 -13.30 6.98
CA VAL A 180 19.11 -12.13 6.20
C VAL A 180 17.59 -12.04 6.22
N MET A 181 17.07 -10.82 6.40
CA MET A 181 15.67 -10.51 6.11
C MET A 181 15.58 -9.77 4.79
N LEU A 182 14.74 -10.25 3.89
CA LEU A 182 14.30 -9.53 2.71
C LEU A 182 12.87 -9.06 2.92
N HIS A 183 12.66 -7.74 2.96
CA HIS A 183 11.35 -7.13 3.14
C HIS A 183 10.92 -6.42 1.86
N ARG A 184 9.87 -6.92 1.20
CA ARG A 184 9.31 -6.35 -0.02
C ARG A 184 8.34 -5.23 0.33
N LEU A 185 8.62 -4.06 -0.18
CA LEU A 185 7.81 -2.87 -0.02
C LEU A 185 7.09 -2.56 -1.34
N SER A 186 5.82 -2.24 -1.23
CA SER A 186 5.00 -1.85 -2.38
C SER A 186 4.56 -0.39 -2.24
N PRO A 187 4.49 0.35 -3.35
CA PRO A 187 3.95 1.71 -3.33
C PRO A 187 2.48 1.71 -2.93
N VAL A 188 2.00 2.88 -2.53
CA VAL A 188 0.58 3.09 -2.22
C VAL A 188 -0.26 2.91 -3.49
N TYR A 189 -1.36 2.19 -3.36
CA TYR A 189 -2.35 2.08 -4.43
C TYR A 189 -3.10 3.40 -4.60
N ARG A 190 -3.38 3.77 -5.85
CA ARG A 190 -4.09 4.99 -6.20
C ARG A 190 -5.40 4.69 -6.89
N LEU A 191 -6.41 5.52 -6.62
CA LEU A 191 -7.68 5.46 -7.33
C LEU A 191 -7.97 6.80 -8.03
N LEU A 192 -8.21 6.72 -9.32
CA LEU A 192 -8.76 7.80 -10.11
C LEU A 192 -10.28 7.63 -10.17
N LEU A 193 -11.00 8.54 -9.56
CA LEU A 193 -12.47 8.60 -9.62
C LEU A 193 -12.88 9.62 -10.70
N LEU A 194 -13.70 9.19 -11.64
CA LEU A 194 -14.19 10.03 -12.71
C LEU A 194 -15.64 10.41 -12.43
N GLY A 195 -15.89 11.71 -12.30
CA GLY A 195 -17.21 12.26 -11.98
C GLY A 195 -17.45 12.51 -10.50
N ALA A 196 -17.73 13.75 -10.15
CA ALA A 196 -17.91 14.26 -8.79
C ALA A 196 -19.35 14.07 -8.27
N GLY A 197 -19.86 12.83 -8.32
CA GLY A 197 -21.20 12.48 -7.83
C GLY A 197 -21.19 11.89 -6.42
N ASP A 198 -22.39 11.60 -5.89
CA ASP A 198 -22.57 11.04 -4.54
C ASP A 198 -21.85 9.68 -4.35
N VAL A 199 -21.87 8.81 -5.34
CA VAL A 199 -21.15 7.51 -5.26
C VAL A 199 -19.65 7.77 -5.16
N ALA A 200 -19.10 8.69 -5.96
CA ALA A 200 -17.68 9.03 -5.92
C ALA A 200 -17.27 9.57 -4.54
N ARG A 201 -18.14 10.34 -3.88
CA ARG A 201 -17.90 10.84 -2.51
C ARG A 201 -17.73 9.69 -1.52
N TYR A 202 -18.65 8.74 -1.49
CA TYR A 202 -18.56 7.60 -0.58
C TYR A 202 -17.41 6.66 -0.93
N VAL A 203 -17.12 6.44 -2.21
CA VAL A 203 -15.93 5.67 -2.66
C VAL A 203 -14.66 6.36 -2.17
N ALA A 204 -14.54 7.69 -2.30
CA ALA A 204 -13.37 8.43 -1.86
C ALA A 204 -13.15 8.32 -0.34
N GLU A 205 -14.21 8.50 0.47
CA GLU A 205 -14.16 8.37 1.93
C GLU A 205 -13.67 6.97 2.35
N MET A 206 -14.20 5.91 1.74
CA MET A 206 -13.81 4.53 2.02
C MET A 206 -12.39 4.23 1.51
N ALA A 207 -12.02 4.70 0.34
CA ALA A 207 -10.71 4.50 -0.25
C ALA A 207 -9.60 5.14 0.60
N ILE A 208 -9.83 6.36 1.11
CA ILE A 208 -8.90 7.03 2.04
C ILE A 208 -8.75 6.22 3.33
N ALA A 209 -9.85 5.69 3.88
CA ALA A 209 -9.80 4.83 5.07
C ALA A 209 -9.04 3.51 4.82
N LEU A 210 -9.02 3.02 3.59
CA LEU A 210 -8.26 1.85 3.12
C LEU A 210 -6.86 2.21 2.62
N GLU A 211 -6.41 3.43 2.87
CA GLU A 211 -5.06 3.95 2.56
C GLU A 211 -4.74 4.07 1.06
N TYR A 212 -5.76 4.23 0.21
CA TYR A 212 -5.54 4.63 -1.18
C TYR A 212 -5.23 6.13 -1.28
N GLU A 213 -4.37 6.51 -2.19
CA GLU A 213 -4.31 7.88 -2.70
C GLU A 213 -5.44 8.09 -3.71
N VAL A 214 -6.27 9.10 -3.48
CA VAL A 214 -7.46 9.34 -4.29
C VAL A 214 -7.32 10.62 -5.06
N THR A 215 -7.53 10.54 -6.38
CA THR A 215 -7.67 11.69 -7.27
C THR A 215 -9.07 11.68 -7.85
N LEU A 216 -9.78 12.78 -7.73
CA LEU A 216 -11.05 13.01 -8.38
C LEU A 216 -10.83 13.82 -9.66
N CYS A 217 -11.35 13.33 -10.77
CA CYS A 217 -11.33 14.02 -12.05
C CYS A 217 -12.76 14.26 -12.56
N ASP A 218 -13.08 15.51 -12.80
CA ASP A 218 -14.28 15.88 -13.54
C ASP A 218 -13.98 17.11 -14.43
N PRO A 219 -14.04 16.99 -15.77
CA PRO A 219 -13.76 18.10 -16.67
C PRO A 219 -14.86 19.17 -16.65
N ARG A 220 -15.97 18.93 -15.94
CA ARG A 220 -17.09 19.84 -15.80
C ARG A 220 -16.91 20.67 -14.51
N PRO A 221 -16.50 21.96 -14.58
CA PRO A 221 -16.10 22.74 -13.40
C PRO A 221 -17.16 22.80 -12.30
N ASN A 222 -18.43 22.96 -12.68
CA ASN A 222 -19.54 23.09 -11.73
C ASN A 222 -19.76 21.86 -10.83
N TYR A 223 -19.22 20.69 -11.20
CA TYR A 223 -19.32 19.46 -10.39
C TYR A 223 -18.28 19.43 -9.28
N LEU A 224 -17.14 20.09 -9.47
CA LEU A 224 -16.05 20.15 -8.50
C LEU A 224 -16.29 21.18 -7.38
N ASP A 225 -17.11 22.22 -7.64
CA ASP A 225 -17.37 23.34 -6.72
C ASP A 225 -17.99 22.89 -5.38
N HIS A 226 -18.67 21.76 -5.37
CA HIS A 226 -19.35 21.20 -4.21
C HIS A 226 -18.61 20.03 -3.56
N TRP A 227 -17.40 19.71 -4.03
CA TRP A 227 -16.63 18.62 -3.46
C TRP A 227 -16.07 18.98 -2.09
N SER A 228 -16.34 18.13 -1.09
CA SER A 228 -16.02 18.42 0.31
C SER A 228 -15.14 17.34 1.00
N VAL A 229 -14.81 16.24 0.31
CA VAL A 229 -13.98 15.20 0.92
C VAL A 229 -12.53 15.66 0.95
N SER A 230 -11.98 15.78 2.16
CA SER A 230 -10.58 16.15 2.37
C SER A 230 -9.63 15.00 2.03
N GLY A 231 -8.40 15.32 1.64
CA GLY A 231 -7.38 14.31 1.31
C GLY A 231 -7.52 13.71 -0.09
N VAL A 232 -8.34 14.31 -0.95
CA VAL A 232 -8.50 13.97 -2.36
C VAL A 232 -7.81 15.02 -3.21
N GLU A 233 -6.95 14.60 -4.14
CA GLU A 233 -6.43 15.48 -5.20
C GLU A 233 -7.56 15.75 -6.21
N ILE A 234 -7.78 17.02 -6.56
CA ILE A 234 -8.84 17.40 -7.50
C ILE A 234 -8.20 17.80 -8.84
N SER A 235 -8.75 17.28 -9.94
CA SER A 235 -8.31 17.56 -11.29
C SER A 235 -9.50 17.91 -12.21
N ALA A 236 -9.38 19.01 -12.96
CA ALA A 236 -10.28 19.38 -14.04
C ALA A 236 -9.71 19.05 -15.44
N SER A 237 -8.65 18.26 -15.49
CA SER A 237 -7.99 17.81 -16.74
C SER A 237 -8.90 16.89 -17.54
N LEU A 238 -8.56 16.67 -18.81
CA LEU A 238 -9.18 15.59 -19.58
C LEU A 238 -8.84 14.23 -18.98
N PRO A 239 -9.81 13.33 -18.83
CA PRO A 239 -9.62 12.05 -18.15
C PRO A 239 -8.57 11.13 -18.77
N ASP A 240 -8.52 11.06 -20.10
CA ASP A 240 -7.55 10.26 -20.88
C ASP A 240 -6.12 10.78 -20.70
N ASP A 241 -5.91 12.08 -20.72
CA ASP A 241 -4.59 12.69 -20.45
C ASP A 241 -4.12 12.40 -19.04
N LEU A 242 -5.02 12.44 -18.06
CA LEU A 242 -4.70 12.16 -16.67
C LEU A 242 -4.37 10.68 -16.47
N VAL A 243 -5.10 9.76 -17.09
CA VAL A 243 -4.81 8.31 -17.09
C VAL A 243 -3.41 8.07 -17.63
N ARG A 244 -3.11 8.60 -18.83
CA ARG A 244 -1.82 8.42 -19.49
C ARG A 244 -0.65 8.97 -18.68
N ALA A 245 -0.85 10.14 -18.08
CA ALA A 245 0.22 10.83 -17.35
C ALA A 245 0.51 10.22 -15.98
N LYS A 246 -0.51 9.72 -15.27
CA LYS A 246 -0.36 9.36 -13.84
C LYS A 246 -0.88 7.98 -13.47
N PHE A 247 -1.82 7.37 -14.20
CA PHE A 247 -2.54 6.17 -13.77
C PHE A 247 -2.34 4.94 -14.66
N SER A 248 -1.20 4.84 -15.35
CA SER A 248 -0.89 3.74 -16.28
C SER A 248 -0.17 2.54 -15.65
N ASN A 249 0.15 2.56 -14.37
CA ASN A 249 0.96 1.53 -13.71
C ASN A 249 0.10 0.53 -12.88
N PRO A 250 0.67 -0.63 -12.46
CA PRO A 250 -0.04 -1.69 -11.75
C PRO A 250 -0.58 -1.33 -10.36
N TYR A 251 -0.30 -0.13 -9.85
CA TYR A 251 -0.82 0.37 -8.56
C TYR A 251 -1.96 1.36 -8.74
N SER A 252 -2.44 1.53 -9.97
CA SER A 252 -3.51 2.45 -10.33
C SER A 252 -4.81 1.72 -10.58
N GLY A 253 -5.91 2.22 -10.01
CA GLY A 253 -7.26 1.81 -10.33
C GLY A 253 -8.06 2.99 -10.88
N ILE A 254 -8.84 2.77 -11.92
CA ILE A 254 -9.66 3.76 -12.58
C ILE A 254 -11.15 3.40 -12.42
N VAL A 255 -11.94 4.33 -11.90
CA VAL A 255 -13.34 4.12 -11.51
C VAL A 255 -14.21 5.16 -12.19
N ALA A 256 -14.90 4.77 -13.26
CA ALA A 256 -15.78 5.64 -14.05
C ALA A 256 -17.17 5.74 -13.41
N LEU A 257 -17.53 6.91 -12.87
CA LEU A 257 -18.73 7.20 -12.07
C LEU A 257 -19.51 8.41 -12.57
N ALA A 258 -19.11 9.01 -13.70
CA ALA A 258 -19.71 10.26 -14.19
C ALA A 258 -21.11 10.09 -14.78
N HIS A 259 -21.51 8.87 -15.15
CA HIS A 259 -22.72 8.57 -15.92
C HIS A 259 -22.82 9.34 -17.26
N ASP A 260 -21.72 9.89 -17.73
CA ASP A 260 -21.62 10.59 -18.99
C ASP A 260 -20.62 9.85 -19.90
N PRO A 261 -21.07 9.23 -21.00
CA PRO A 261 -20.15 8.49 -21.89
C PRO A 261 -18.99 9.34 -22.43
N ARG A 262 -19.17 10.66 -22.55
CA ARG A 262 -18.11 11.56 -23.03
C ARG A 262 -16.96 11.70 -22.02
N VAL A 263 -17.25 11.49 -20.73
CA VAL A 263 -16.25 11.50 -19.65
C VAL A 263 -15.75 10.08 -19.39
N ASP A 264 -16.69 9.14 -19.19
CA ASP A 264 -16.37 7.76 -18.82
C ASP A 264 -15.64 7.02 -19.95
N ASP A 265 -16.19 7.02 -21.18
CA ASP A 265 -15.64 6.24 -22.29
C ASP A 265 -14.29 6.81 -22.78
N MET A 266 -14.06 8.13 -22.64
CA MET A 266 -12.77 8.78 -22.93
C MET A 266 -11.65 8.24 -22.01
N ALA A 267 -11.91 8.15 -20.72
CA ALA A 267 -10.96 7.59 -19.79
C ALA A 267 -10.76 6.07 -19.98
N LEU A 268 -11.85 5.31 -20.20
CA LEU A 268 -11.80 3.88 -20.39
C LEU A 268 -11.01 3.48 -21.64
N MET A 269 -11.11 4.26 -22.73
CA MET A 269 -10.33 4.04 -23.95
C MET A 269 -8.82 4.05 -23.70
N GLU A 270 -8.35 4.84 -22.76
CA GLU A 270 -6.94 4.88 -22.39
C GLU A 270 -6.62 3.88 -21.26
N ALA A 271 -7.48 3.81 -20.24
CA ALA A 271 -7.26 2.99 -19.04
C ALA A 271 -7.15 1.48 -19.37
N LEU A 272 -7.98 0.97 -20.29
CA LEU A 272 -7.99 -0.44 -20.67
C LEU A 272 -6.73 -0.89 -21.47
N LYS A 273 -5.88 0.05 -21.89
CA LYS A 273 -4.60 -0.20 -22.54
C LYS A 273 -3.40 -0.16 -21.57
N THR A 274 -3.67 0.16 -20.31
CA THR A 274 -2.63 0.29 -19.28
C THR A 274 -2.49 -0.97 -18.44
N ASP A 275 -1.45 -1.01 -17.60
CA ASP A 275 -1.24 -2.06 -16.60
C ASP A 275 -2.03 -1.83 -15.30
N ALA A 276 -3.01 -0.92 -15.28
CA ALA A 276 -3.81 -0.63 -14.10
C ALA A 276 -4.42 -1.91 -13.51
N PHE A 277 -4.31 -2.08 -12.17
CA PHE A 277 -4.81 -3.30 -11.51
C PHE A 277 -6.33 -3.43 -11.57
N TYR A 278 -7.04 -2.30 -11.78
CA TYR A 278 -8.49 -2.26 -11.79
C TYR A 278 -9.00 -1.16 -12.72
N VAL A 279 -9.91 -1.52 -13.62
CA VAL A 279 -10.65 -0.58 -14.46
C VAL A 279 -12.12 -0.92 -14.37
N GLY A 280 -12.93 -0.03 -13.78
CA GLY A 280 -14.34 -0.30 -13.55
C GLY A 280 -15.24 0.86 -13.97
N ALA A 281 -16.47 0.53 -14.37
CA ALA A 281 -17.43 1.54 -14.81
C ALA A 281 -18.83 1.28 -14.25
N MET A 282 -19.42 2.36 -13.69
CA MET A 282 -20.79 2.33 -13.18
C MET A 282 -21.80 2.29 -14.31
N GLY A 283 -22.85 1.53 -14.10
CA GLY A 283 -23.98 1.41 -15.02
C GLY A 283 -24.85 0.20 -14.69
N SER A 284 -26.05 0.14 -15.29
CA SER A 284 -26.85 -1.07 -15.30
C SER A 284 -26.26 -2.10 -16.27
N GLU A 285 -26.69 -3.36 -16.20
CA GLU A 285 -26.32 -4.39 -17.18
C GLU A 285 -26.56 -3.92 -18.63
N ARG A 286 -27.72 -3.27 -18.87
CA ARG A 286 -28.05 -2.71 -20.18
C ARG A 286 -27.06 -1.62 -20.61
N THR A 287 -26.68 -0.71 -19.70
CA THR A 287 -25.74 0.38 -19.99
C THR A 287 -24.34 -0.17 -20.23
N SER A 288 -23.96 -1.18 -19.45
CA SER A 288 -22.65 -1.85 -19.57
C SER A 288 -22.56 -2.65 -20.88
N ALA A 289 -23.62 -3.34 -21.31
CA ALA A 289 -23.68 -3.99 -22.61
C ALA A 289 -23.52 -2.99 -23.76
N ALA A 290 -24.30 -1.91 -23.75
CA ALA A 290 -24.19 -0.85 -24.76
C ALA A 290 -22.81 -0.17 -24.76
N ARG A 291 -22.15 -0.06 -23.59
CA ARG A 291 -20.76 0.42 -23.50
C ARG A 291 -19.80 -0.52 -24.19
N ARG A 292 -19.89 -1.83 -23.92
CA ARG A 292 -19.06 -2.85 -24.59
C ARG A 292 -19.23 -2.89 -26.11
N GLU A 293 -20.41 -2.55 -26.63
CA GLU A 293 -20.65 -2.43 -28.07
C GLU A 293 -19.96 -1.20 -28.69
N ARG A 294 -19.81 -0.10 -27.94
CA ARG A 294 -19.15 1.13 -28.43
C ARG A 294 -17.63 1.11 -28.33
N LEU A 295 -17.06 0.43 -27.31
CA LEU A 295 -15.64 0.44 -27.04
C LEU A 295 -14.76 -0.07 -28.22
N PRO A 296 -15.18 -1.07 -29.02
CA PRO A 296 -14.44 -1.45 -30.22
C PRO A 296 -14.35 -0.34 -31.27
N GLU A 297 -15.38 0.51 -31.40
CA GLU A 297 -15.38 1.65 -32.32
C GLU A 297 -14.35 2.73 -31.91
N LEU A 298 -13.95 2.73 -30.64
CA LEU A 298 -12.90 3.57 -30.06
C LEU A 298 -11.51 2.93 -30.14
N GLY A 299 -11.37 1.78 -30.83
CA GLY A 299 -10.09 1.12 -31.08
C GLY A 299 -9.60 0.21 -29.96
N LEU A 300 -10.48 -0.29 -29.11
CA LEU A 300 -10.18 -1.31 -28.10
C LEU A 300 -10.42 -2.72 -28.62
N SER A 301 -9.51 -3.62 -28.30
CA SER A 301 -9.63 -5.05 -28.59
C SER A 301 -10.61 -5.76 -27.64
N GLU A 302 -11.13 -6.91 -28.04
CA GLU A 302 -11.96 -7.74 -27.15
C GLU A 302 -11.24 -8.15 -25.86
N ALA A 303 -9.94 -8.41 -25.93
CA ALA A 303 -9.13 -8.77 -24.77
C ALA A 303 -9.05 -7.62 -23.75
N GLU A 304 -8.83 -6.38 -24.21
CA GLU A 304 -8.83 -5.19 -23.37
C GLU A 304 -10.22 -4.94 -22.75
N ILE A 305 -11.28 -5.08 -23.55
CA ILE A 305 -12.67 -4.91 -23.07
C ILE A 305 -13.06 -5.99 -22.05
N ALA A 306 -12.52 -7.19 -22.16
CA ALA A 306 -12.79 -8.28 -21.22
C ALA A 306 -12.25 -8.00 -19.80
N THR A 307 -11.27 -7.09 -19.64
CA THR A 307 -10.76 -6.69 -18.33
C THR A 307 -11.62 -5.66 -17.61
N LEU A 308 -12.61 -5.06 -18.32
CA LEU A 308 -13.48 -4.05 -17.76
C LEU A 308 -14.46 -4.63 -16.74
N HIS A 309 -14.45 -4.14 -15.51
CA HIS A 309 -15.46 -4.39 -14.49
C HIS A 309 -16.69 -3.51 -14.73
N ALA A 310 -17.70 -4.03 -15.42
CA ALA A 310 -18.93 -3.31 -15.71
C ALA A 310 -20.12 -4.28 -15.89
N PRO A 311 -21.17 -4.14 -15.09
CA PRO A 311 -21.38 -3.19 -14.00
C PRO A 311 -20.33 -3.32 -12.89
N ILE A 312 -19.91 -2.17 -12.34
CA ILE A 312 -18.93 -2.13 -11.25
C ILE A 312 -19.52 -2.61 -9.92
N GLY A 313 -18.71 -3.29 -9.12
CA GLY A 313 -19.06 -3.71 -7.76
C GLY A 313 -19.77 -5.07 -7.69
N PHE A 314 -19.63 -5.72 -6.54
CA PHE A 314 -20.30 -7.00 -6.28
C PHE A 314 -21.82 -6.87 -6.22
N GLN A 315 -22.54 -7.90 -6.64
CA GLN A 315 -24.01 -7.97 -6.62
C GLN A 315 -24.52 -8.22 -5.19
N ILE A 316 -24.55 -7.18 -4.37
CA ILE A 316 -25.04 -7.24 -2.98
C ILE A 316 -26.46 -6.70 -2.80
N GLY A 317 -27.15 -6.37 -3.91
CA GLY A 317 -28.49 -5.77 -3.87
C GLY A 317 -28.47 -4.26 -3.55
N SER A 318 -27.34 -3.58 -3.75
CA SER A 318 -27.15 -2.14 -3.48
C SER A 318 -28.11 -1.27 -4.30
N LYS A 319 -28.66 -0.21 -3.66
CA LYS A 319 -29.57 0.76 -4.27
C LYS A 319 -29.20 2.21 -3.96
N THR A 320 -28.65 2.45 -2.78
CA THR A 320 -28.23 3.80 -2.38
C THR A 320 -26.77 4.07 -2.79
N PRO A 321 -26.35 5.34 -2.98
CA PRO A 321 -24.97 5.68 -3.30
C PRO A 321 -23.94 5.07 -2.34
N ALA A 322 -24.24 5.04 -1.03
CA ALA A 322 -23.35 4.43 -0.03
C ALA A 322 -23.24 2.90 -0.18
N GLU A 323 -24.35 2.20 -0.43
CA GLU A 323 -24.34 0.75 -0.67
C GLU A 323 -23.60 0.39 -1.95
N ILE A 324 -23.76 1.20 -3.01
CA ILE A 324 -23.02 1.03 -4.26
C ILE A 324 -21.51 1.20 -3.99
N ALA A 325 -21.11 2.21 -3.22
CA ALA A 325 -19.72 2.42 -2.86
C ALA A 325 -19.12 1.25 -2.07
N ILE A 326 -19.88 0.63 -1.15
CA ILE A 326 -19.48 -0.59 -0.45
C ILE A 326 -19.22 -1.74 -1.45
N ALA A 327 -20.15 -1.95 -2.38
CA ALA A 327 -20.03 -3.00 -3.41
C ALA A 327 -18.77 -2.78 -4.29
N VAL A 328 -18.53 -1.55 -4.69
CA VAL A 328 -17.37 -1.12 -5.50
C VAL A 328 -16.07 -1.34 -4.73
N MET A 329 -15.99 -0.86 -3.50
CA MET A 329 -14.76 -0.99 -2.70
C MET A 329 -14.47 -2.44 -2.30
N ALA A 330 -15.50 -3.26 -2.11
CA ALA A 330 -15.34 -4.70 -1.88
C ALA A 330 -14.74 -5.40 -3.10
N GLU A 331 -15.22 -5.11 -4.31
CA GLU A 331 -14.66 -5.65 -5.55
C GLU A 331 -13.22 -5.19 -5.77
N ILE A 332 -12.93 -3.88 -5.66
CA ILE A 332 -11.58 -3.32 -5.77
C ILE A 332 -10.63 -4.02 -4.80
N THR A 333 -11.07 -4.22 -3.55
CA THR A 333 -10.26 -4.90 -2.53
C THR A 333 -9.99 -6.36 -2.91
N ALA A 334 -10.99 -7.08 -3.42
CA ALA A 334 -10.84 -8.46 -3.85
C ALA A 334 -9.85 -8.59 -5.01
N VAL A 335 -9.99 -7.74 -6.03
CA VAL A 335 -9.09 -7.71 -7.20
C VAL A 335 -7.65 -7.41 -6.79
N ARG A 336 -7.44 -6.41 -5.90
CA ARG A 336 -6.12 -6.09 -5.36
C ARG A 336 -5.44 -7.29 -4.68
N HIS A 337 -6.22 -8.17 -4.08
CA HIS A 337 -5.72 -9.40 -3.44
C HIS A 337 -5.75 -10.64 -4.36
N GLY A 338 -5.88 -10.44 -5.68
CA GLY A 338 -5.88 -11.53 -6.66
C GLY A 338 -7.10 -12.46 -6.58
N ARG A 339 -8.17 -12.01 -5.93
CA ARG A 339 -9.43 -12.74 -5.82
C ARG A 339 -10.43 -12.18 -6.83
N ARG A 340 -10.91 -13.04 -7.69
CA ARG A 340 -12.08 -12.73 -8.54
C ARG A 340 -13.33 -13.19 -7.77
N GLY A 341 -14.32 -12.31 -7.67
CA GLY A 341 -15.62 -12.61 -7.09
C GLY A 341 -16.44 -13.54 -7.99
#